data_b6f80fda5988014312d4f2f8265ac8ae
#
_entry.id   b6f80fda5988014312d4f2f8265ac8ae
#
_cell.length_a   1.000
_cell.length_b   1.000
_cell.length_c   1.000
_cell.angle_alpha   90.00
_cell.angle_beta   90.00
_cell.angle_gamma   90.00
#
_symmetry.space_group_name_H-M   'P 1'
#
loop_
_entity.id
_entity.type
_entity.pdbx_description
1 polymer ?
#
loop_
_entity_poly.entity_id
_entity_poly.type
_entity_poly.pdbx_seq_one_letter_code
_entity_poly.pdbx_strand_id
1 'polypeptide(L)'
;PLLKNRILLDDPDDYESGYESKNRSHGTAMASLILNGDLNKKEFLNHRIYLRPILKPREVGPDTYVEEIPSDCLIVDKIHAAIVRLFEKQNGIEPIAPSIRIINLSLGDPVRQLATLMSPLARLIDYMAYKYSVLFIVSAGNHPETIDMLECTFDELKGKEIYERSKEYFKCISVNQRNVKVLSPAENINGLTIGALYDDYCDIDENSRAIFAVQKGLPSPISSYGKGYRSIITPDLFYRGGRKFISGTWNDQCKWLQS
;
A
#
# COMPACT_ATOMS: atom_id res chain seq x y z
N PRO A 1 10.88 -0.47 20.01
CA PRO A 1 10.96 -1.65 20.91
C PRO A 1 10.36 -2.90 20.27
N LEU A 2 9.18 -2.84 19.63
CA LEU A 2 8.43 -3.99 19.07
C LEU A 2 9.15 -4.71 17.93
N LEU A 3 10.00 -4.01 17.19
CA LEU A 3 10.71 -4.54 16.01
C LEU A 3 12.15 -4.96 16.34
N LYS A 4 12.67 -4.60 17.52
CA LYS A 4 14.06 -4.87 17.91
C LYS A 4 14.37 -6.38 17.88
N ASN A 5 15.49 -6.74 17.27
CA ASN A 5 15.96 -8.11 17.10
C ASN A 5 15.08 -9.02 16.21
N ARG A 6 14.05 -8.48 15.56
CA ARG A 6 13.13 -9.21 14.68
C ARG A 6 13.29 -8.84 13.21
N ILE A 7 14.12 -7.86 12.91
CA ILE A 7 14.44 -7.40 11.57
C ILE A 7 15.90 -7.71 11.26
N LEU A 8 16.15 -8.30 10.10
CA LEU A 8 17.44 -8.30 9.43
C LEU A 8 17.42 -7.19 8.40
N LEU A 9 18.03 -6.06 8.75
CA LEU A 9 18.17 -4.91 7.85
C LEU A 9 19.37 -5.13 6.92
N ASP A 10 19.14 -5.06 5.62
CA ASP A 10 20.18 -5.06 4.59
C ASP A 10 20.09 -3.75 3.78
N ASP A 11 20.98 -2.83 4.05
CA ASP A 11 20.99 -1.50 3.44
C ASP A 11 22.35 -1.17 2.79
N PRO A 12 22.71 -1.85 1.68
CA PRO A 12 23.96 -1.57 0.96
C PRO A 12 24.01 -0.20 0.27
N ASP A 13 22.89 0.51 0.22
CA ASP A 13 22.80 1.85 -0.35
C ASP A 13 22.92 2.95 0.70
N ASP A 14 23.05 2.56 1.98
CA ASP A 14 23.19 3.45 3.13
C ASP A 14 22.07 4.51 3.24
N TYR A 15 20.82 4.09 2.95
CA TYR A 15 19.68 5.00 3.10
C TYR A 15 19.37 5.28 4.56
N GLU A 16 19.69 4.33 5.45
CA GLU A 16 19.44 4.49 6.89
C GLU A 16 20.16 5.70 7.48
N SER A 17 21.40 5.99 7.06
CA SER A 17 22.18 7.11 7.59
C SER A 17 21.56 8.48 7.26
N GLY A 18 20.86 8.57 6.11
CA GLY A 18 20.16 9.78 5.67
C GLY A 18 18.74 9.94 6.22
N TYR A 19 18.23 8.95 6.96
CA TYR A 19 16.87 8.94 7.48
C TYR A 19 16.83 9.19 8.97
N GLU A 20 16.24 10.29 9.40
CA GLU A 20 15.81 10.38 10.80
C GLU A 20 14.71 9.37 11.09
N SER A 21 14.71 8.77 12.29
CA SER A 21 13.75 7.73 12.66
C SER A 21 12.29 8.19 12.59
N LYS A 22 12.02 9.48 12.77
CA LYS A 22 10.66 10.06 12.62
C LYS A 22 10.13 9.98 11.18
N ASN A 23 11.02 9.91 10.18
CA ASN A 23 10.67 9.90 8.76
C ASN A 23 10.57 8.50 8.15
N ARG A 24 10.86 7.44 8.94
CA ARG A 24 10.78 6.02 8.51
C ARG A 24 9.39 5.44 8.76
N SER A 25 8.34 6.16 8.43
CA SER A 25 6.99 5.81 8.87
C SER A 25 6.42 4.61 8.09
N HIS A 26 6.46 4.64 6.76
CA HIS A 26 5.83 3.62 5.93
C HIS A 26 6.47 2.24 6.11
N GLY A 27 7.77 2.10 5.89
CA GLY A 27 8.48 0.83 6.04
C GLY A 27 8.38 0.26 7.47
N THR A 28 8.43 1.14 8.49
CA THR A 28 8.26 0.74 9.90
C THR A 28 6.85 0.23 10.17
N ALA A 29 5.82 0.90 9.64
CA ALA A 29 4.43 0.48 9.76
C ALA A 29 4.19 -0.88 9.09
N MET A 30 4.70 -1.07 7.86
CA MET A 30 4.59 -2.35 7.14
C MET A 30 5.31 -3.48 7.89
N ALA A 31 6.52 -3.26 8.39
CA ALA A 31 7.24 -4.24 9.19
C ALA A 31 6.48 -4.58 10.49
N SER A 32 5.87 -3.59 11.14
CA SER A 32 5.04 -3.81 12.32
C SER A 32 3.80 -4.63 11.99
N LEU A 33 3.09 -4.32 10.92
CA LEU A 33 1.90 -5.08 10.49
C LEU A 33 2.24 -6.53 10.14
N ILE A 34 3.35 -6.77 9.45
CA ILE A 34 3.80 -8.13 9.11
C ILE A 34 4.13 -8.94 10.38
N LEU A 35 4.81 -8.34 11.35
CA LEU A 35 5.28 -9.04 12.54
C LEU A 35 4.24 -9.15 13.65
N ASN A 36 3.40 -8.13 13.81
CA ASN A 36 2.50 -8.00 14.96
C ASN A 36 1.01 -8.03 14.57
N GLY A 37 0.70 -8.01 13.26
CA GLY A 37 -0.69 -7.85 12.82
C GLY A 37 -1.29 -6.53 13.31
N ASP A 38 -2.60 -6.53 13.54
CA ASP A 38 -3.29 -5.43 14.20
C ASP A 38 -2.91 -5.39 15.68
N LEU A 39 -2.33 -4.27 16.13
CA LEU A 39 -1.83 -4.12 17.51
C LEU A 39 -2.93 -4.24 18.58
N ASN A 40 -4.21 -4.08 18.20
CA ASN A 40 -5.33 -4.31 19.09
C ASN A 40 -5.59 -5.80 19.35
N LYS A 41 -5.05 -6.71 18.53
CA LYS A 41 -5.29 -8.16 18.63
C LYS A 41 -4.26 -8.94 19.43
N LYS A 42 -3.12 -8.39 19.76
CA LYS A 42 -2.00 -9.07 20.45
C LYS A 42 -1.56 -10.41 19.79
N GLU A 43 -1.78 -10.55 18.49
CA GLU A 43 -1.27 -11.66 17.69
C GLU A 43 0.08 -11.23 17.10
N PHE A 44 1.08 -12.09 17.13
CA PHE A 44 2.40 -11.78 16.57
C PHE A 44 3.05 -13.01 15.96
N LEU A 45 3.84 -12.81 14.93
CA LEU A 45 4.66 -13.84 14.33
C LEU A 45 5.98 -13.98 15.08
N ASN A 46 6.41 -15.20 15.38
CA ASN A 46 7.70 -15.49 16.04
C ASN A 46 8.88 -15.54 15.05
N HIS A 47 8.70 -15.08 13.82
CA HIS A 47 9.73 -15.09 12.80
C HIS A 47 10.47 -13.76 12.70
N ARG A 48 11.67 -13.80 12.15
CA ARG A 48 12.37 -12.61 11.70
C ARG A 48 11.94 -12.30 10.26
N ILE A 49 11.97 -11.02 9.92
CA ILE A 49 11.82 -10.57 8.54
C ILE A 49 13.12 -9.96 8.03
N TYR A 50 13.40 -10.17 6.76
CA TYR A 50 14.40 -9.41 6.03
C TYR A 50 13.77 -8.11 5.55
N LEU A 51 14.46 -6.99 5.72
CA LEU A 51 14.00 -5.68 5.30
C LEU A 51 15.07 -5.01 4.44
N ARG A 52 14.68 -4.58 3.26
CA ARG A 52 15.51 -3.86 2.32
C ARG A 52 14.90 -2.48 2.05
N PRO A 53 15.56 -1.38 2.43
CA PRO A 53 15.16 -0.03 2.02
C PRO A 53 15.29 0.14 0.50
N ILE A 54 14.24 0.64 -0.14
CA ILE A 54 14.19 0.91 -1.60
C ILE A 54 13.97 2.39 -1.87
N LEU A 55 13.18 3.04 -1.02
CA LEU A 55 12.87 4.46 -1.12
C LEU A 55 13.79 5.27 -0.22
N LYS A 56 14.00 6.53 -0.59
CA LYS A 56 14.70 7.51 0.24
C LYS A 56 13.80 8.73 0.50
N PRO A 57 14.01 9.46 1.62
CA PRO A 57 13.25 10.65 1.88
C PRO A 57 13.70 11.78 0.94
N ARG A 58 12.75 12.55 0.45
CA ARG A 58 12.98 13.84 -0.15
C ARG A 58 12.25 14.92 0.64
N GLU A 59 12.95 15.93 1.03
CA GLU A 59 12.36 17.10 1.68
C GLU A 59 11.52 17.89 0.66
N VAL A 60 10.26 18.14 0.99
CA VAL A 60 9.32 18.89 0.16
C VAL A 60 8.88 20.19 0.85
N GLY A 61 9.28 20.41 2.07
CA GLY A 61 9.01 21.62 2.85
C GLY A 61 9.63 21.52 4.24
N PRO A 62 9.60 22.56 5.06
CA PRO A 62 10.18 22.55 6.39
C PRO A 62 9.70 21.33 7.20
N ASP A 63 10.61 20.46 7.60
CA ASP A 63 10.34 19.21 8.33
C ASP A 63 9.32 18.26 7.67
N THR A 64 9.05 18.43 6.36
CA THR A 64 8.11 17.61 5.59
C THR A 64 8.85 16.76 4.58
N TYR A 65 8.74 15.44 4.70
CA TYR A 65 9.44 14.48 3.85
C TYR A 65 8.43 13.58 3.14
N VAL A 66 8.73 13.23 1.89
CA VAL A 66 8.06 12.18 1.13
C VAL A 66 9.05 11.09 0.78
N GLU A 67 8.61 9.86 0.80
CA GLU A 67 9.41 8.71 0.36
C GLU A 67 9.32 8.58 -1.15
N GLU A 68 10.45 8.59 -1.83
CA GLU A 68 10.50 8.47 -3.29
C GLU A 68 11.61 7.53 -3.76
N ILE A 69 11.47 7.07 -5.01
CA ILE A 69 12.52 6.33 -5.70
C ILE A 69 13.67 7.32 -6.00
N PRO A 70 14.93 6.95 -5.70
CA PRO A 70 16.08 7.79 -6.05
C PRO A 70 16.05 8.15 -7.53
N SER A 71 16.26 9.44 -7.84
CA SER A 71 16.20 9.97 -9.22
C SER A 71 17.33 9.49 -10.14
N ASP A 72 18.36 8.91 -9.56
CA ASP A 72 19.58 8.41 -10.22
C ASP A 72 19.46 6.92 -10.61
N CYS A 73 18.34 6.26 -10.32
CA CYS A 73 18.14 4.86 -10.67
C CYS A 73 16.70 4.55 -11.12
N LEU A 74 16.54 3.47 -11.87
CA LEU A 74 15.23 2.95 -12.20
C LEU A 74 14.74 2.01 -11.09
N ILE A 75 13.47 2.12 -10.72
CA ILE A 75 12.85 1.22 -9.74
C ILE A 75 13.01 -0.25 -10.14
N VAL A 76 12.93 -0.55 -11.42
CA VAL A 76 13.09 -1.91 -11.95
C VAL A 76 14.47 -2.47 -11.63
N ASP A 77 15.53 -1.68 -11.84
CA ASP A 77 16.90 -2.10 -11.56
C ASP A 77 17.15 -2.24 -10.06
N LYS A 78 16.56 -1.34 -9.26
CA LYS A 78 16.67 -1.38 -7.81
C LYS A 78 16.03 -2.64 -7.23
N ILE A 79 14.79 -2.94 -7.63
CA ILE A 79 14.08 -4.15 -7.21
C ILE A 79 14.80 -5.41 -7.73
N HIS A 80 15.28 -5.40 -8.98
CA HIS A 80 16.06 -6.50 -9.54
C HIS A 80 17.29 -6.80 -8.69
N ALA A 81 18.12 -5.78 -8.43
CA ALA A 81 19.32 -5.93 -7.61
C ALA A 81 19.02 -6.43 -6.19
N ALA A 82 17.95 -5.90 -5.57
CA ALA A 82 17.53 -6.33 -4.24
C ALA A 82 17.15 -7.81 -4.19
N ILE A 83 16.40 -8.29 -5.20
CA ILE A 83 15.96 -9.70 -5.27
C ILE A 83 17.14 -10.63 -5.60
N VAL A 84 17.97 -10.28 -6.58
CA VAL A 84 19.13 -11.10 -6.94
C VAL A 84 20.08 -11.28 -5.76
N ARG A 85 20.29 -10.23 -4.95
CA ARG A 85 21.11 -10.29 -3.73
C ARG A 85 20.60 -11.30 -2.68
N LEU A 86 19.32 -11.61 -2.68
CA LEU A 86 18.75 -12.63 -1.76
C LEU A 86 19.21 -14.02 -2.14
N PHE A 87 19.34 -14.32 -3.43
CA PHE A 87 19.41 -15.70 -3.95
C PHE A 87 20.70 -16.03 -4.71
N GLU A 88 21.44 -15.03 -5.17
CA GLU A 88 22.63 -15.26 -5.99
C GLU A 88 23.91 -14.71 -5.34
N LYS A 89 25.01 -15.41 -5.55
CA LYS A 89 26.33 -14.92 -5.19
C LYS A 89 26.73 -13.78 -6.11
N GLN A 90 27.11 -12.66 -5.55
CA GLN A 90 27.54 -11.45 -6.28
C GLN A 90 28.90 -10.96 -5.76
N ASN A 91 29.85 -10.74 -6.66
CA ASN A 91 31.18 -10.18 -6.32
C ASN A 91 31.87 -10.90 -5.14
N GLY A 92 31.69 -12.21 -5.03
CA GLY A 92 32.27 -13.03 -3.94
C GLY A 92 31.43 -13.04 -2.66
N ILE A 93 30.36 -12.27 -2.56
CA ILE A 93 29.44 -12.25 -1.41
C ILE A 93 28.37 -13.32 -1.62
N GLU A 94 28.18 -14.17 -0.62
CA GLU A 94 27.13 -15.22 -0.65
C GLU A 94 25.72 -14.63 -0.59
N PRO A 95 24.70 -15.36 -1.06
CA PRO A 95 23.30 -14.94 -0.98
C PRO A 95 22.91 -14.61 0.46
N ILE A 96 22.27 -13.47 0.65
CA ILE A 96 22.05 -12.95 2.01
C ILE A 96 20.88 -13.62 2.73
N ALA A 97 19.86 -14.09 1.98
CA ALA A 97 18.67 -14.70 2.56
C ALA A 97 17.99 -15.72 1.62
N PRO A 98 18.67 -16.79 1.19
CA PRO A 98 18.16 -17.73 0.17
C PRO A 98 16.98 -18.58 0.64
N SER A 99 16.64 -18.51 1.92
CA SER A 99 15.47 -19.20 2.50
C SER A 99 14.17 -18.43 2.37
N ILE A 100 14.19 -17.18 1.90
CA ILE A 100 12.98 -16.40 1.68
C ILE A 100 12.07 -17.09 0.66
N ARG A 101 10.77 -17.09 0.94
CA ARG A 101 9.72 -17.65 0.06
C ARG A 101 8.60 -16.66 -0.22
N ILE A 102 8.46 -15.62 0.59
CA ILE A 102 7.44 -14.58 0.44
C ILE A 102 8.11 -13.23 0.44
N ILE A 103 7.79 -12.40 -0.55
CA ILE A 103 8.29 -11.03 -0.69
C ILE A 103 7.08 -10.10 -0.70
N ASN A 104 6.98 -9.23 0.31
CA ASN A 104 5.98 -8.18 0.35
C ASN A 104 6.50 -6.94 -0.38
N LEU A 105 5.71 -6.43 -1.32
CA LEU A 105 5.99 -5.24 -2.10
C LEU A 105 4.82 -4.26 -1.99
N SER A 106 4.84 -3.44 -0.94
CA SER A 106 3.81 -2.42 -0.68
C SER A 106 4.18 -1.11 -1.37
N LEU A 107 4.39 -1.18 -2.69
CA LEU A 107 4.71 -0.05 -3.55
C LEU A 107 3.67 0.04 -4.66
N GLY A 108 3.28 1.26 -5.00
CA GLY A 108 2.45 1.55 -6.16
C GLY A 108 2.95 2.82 -6.84
N ASP A 109 3.05 2.80 -8.16
CA ASP A 109 3.43 3.97 -8.94
C ASP A 109 2.16 4.76 -9.34
N PRO A 110 1.86 5.89 -8.68
CA PRO A 110 0.65 6.66 -8.95
C PRO A 110 0.64 7.27 -10.36
N VAL A 111 1.81 7.43 -10.98
CA VAL A 111 1.94 7.96 -12.34
C VAL A 111 1.67 6.86 -13.38
N ARG A 112 1.79 5.59 -13.00
CA ARG A 112 1.60 4.44 -13.89
C ARG A 112 0.38 3.62 -13.52
N GLN A 113 -0.77 4.17 -13.80
CA GLN A 113 -2.01 3.41 -13.80
C GLN A 113 -2.03 2.45 -14.98
N LEU A 114 -2.50 1.22 -14.76
CA LEU A 114 -2.64 0.26 -15.85
C LEU A 114 -3.61 0.79 -16.92
N ALA A 115 -3.10 0.98 -18.14
CA ALA A 115 -3.94 1.30 -19.30
C ALA A 115 -4.22 0.04 -20.14
N THR A 116 -3.17 -0.56 -20.73
CA THR A 116 -3.30 -1.71 -21.63
C THR A 116 -2.12 -2.67 -21.54
N LEU A 117 -0.93 -2.16 -21.29
CA LEU A 117 0.31 -2.92 -21.29
C LEU A 117 0.83 -3.12 -19.87
N MET A 118 1.28 -4.33 -19.59
CA MET A 118 1.98 -4.65 -18.36
C MET A 118 3.27 -3.84 -18.25
N SER A 119 3.48 -3.23 -17.08
CA SER A 119 4.67 -2.43 -16.79
C SER A 119 5.95 -3.28 -16.77
N PRO A 120 7.12 -2.65 -16.96
CA PRO A 120 8.40 -3.36 -16.82
C PRO A 120 8.58 -3.94 -15.41
N LEU A 121 8.09 -3.27 -14.36
CA LEU A 121 8.19 -3.74 -12.99
C LEU A 121 7.32 -4.98 -12.75
N ALA A 122 6.07 -5.01 -13.24
CA ALA A 122 5.22 -6.19 -13.14
C ALA A 122 5.83 -7.40 -13.87
N ARG A 123 6.41 -7.18 -15.06
CA ARG A 123 7.13 -8.24 -15.81
C ARG A 123 8.35 -8.75 -15.04
N LEU A 124 9.09 -7.85 -14.39
CA LEU A 124 10.21 -8.25 -13.54
C LEU A 124 9.73 -9.13 -12.40
N ILE A 125 8.66 -8.73 -11.70
CA ILE A 125 8.07 -9.51 -10.59
C ILE A 125 7.68 -10.90 -11.08
N ASP A 126 6.97 -11.00 -12.20
CA ASP A 126 6.56 -12.28 -12.80
C ASP A 126 7.77 -13.18 -13.13
N TYR A 127 8.82 -12.60 -13.69
CA TYR A 127 10.06 -13.33 -14.00
C TYR A 127 10.77 -13.81 -12.74
N MET A 128 10.88 -12.95 -11.72
CA MET A 128 11.57 -13.27 -10.46
C MET A 128 10.78 -14.29 -9.62
N ALA A 129 9.45 -14.20 -9.61
CA ALA A 129 8.58 -15.18 -8.97
C ALA A 129 8.83 -16.57 -9.54
N TYR A 130 8.90 -16.68 -10.87
CA TYR A 130 9.20 -17.94 -11.56
C TYR A 130 10.64 -18.41 -11.30
N LYS A 131 11.63 -17.52 -11.49
CA LYS A 131 13.06 -17.86 -11.40
C LYS A 131 13.45 -18.41 -10.03
N TYR A 132 12.97 -17.79 -8.96
CA TYR A 132 13.35 -18.14 -7.58
C TYR A 132 12.28 -18.93 -6.82
N SER A 133 11.17 -19.24 -7.46
CA SER A 133 10.03 -19.95 -6.83
C SER A 133 9.57 -19.24 -5.54
N VAL A 134 9.36 -17.92 -5.61
CA VAL A 134 8.91 -17.08 -4.51
C VAL A 134 7.55 -16.47 -4.82
N LEU A 135 6.76 -16.26 -3.76
CA LEU A 135 5.48 -15.55 -3.85
C LEU A 135 5.70 -14.07 -3.60
N PHE A 136 5.32 -13.23 -4.54
CA PHE A 136 5.17 -11.80 -4.33
C PHE A 136 3.78 -11.48 -3.83
N ILE A 137 3.69 -10.72 -2.75
CA ILE A 137 2.47 -10.08 -2.26
C ILE A 137 2.56 -8.62 -2.59
N VAL A 138 1.68 -8.15 -3.47
CA VAL A 138 1.73 -6.81 -4.06
C VAL A 138 0.50 -6.03 -3.64
N SER A 139 0.68 -4.77 -3.26
CA SER A 139 -0.44 -3.87 -3.01
C SER A 139 -1.16 -3.53 -4.31
N ALA A 140 -2.49 -3.55 -4.31
CA ALA A 140 -3.29 -3.08 -5.45
C ALA A 140 -3.04 -1.60 -5.79
N GLY A 141 -2.46 -0.88 -4.84
CA GLY A 141 -2.27 0.55 -4.87
C GLY A 141 -3.37 1.28 -4.11
N ASN A 142 -3.10 2.52 -3.80
CA ASN A 142 -4.05 3.42 -3.16
C ASN A 142 -4.09 4.76 -3.89
N HIS A 143 -5.28 5.32 -3.98
CA HIS A 143 -5.51 6.64 -4.51
C HIS A 143 -5.82 7.58 -3.34
N PRO A 144 -4.84 8.37 -2.89
CA PRO A 144 -5.04 9.32 -1.79
C PRO A 144 -5.87 10.54 -2.21
N GLU A 145 -6.10 10.69 -3.51
CA GLU A 145 -6.85 11.83 -4.04
C GLU A 145 -8.29 11.81 -3.55
N THR A 146 -8.79 13.00 -3.28
CA THR A 146 -10.17 13.25 -2.85
C THR A 146 -11.13 12.76 -3.92
N ILE A 147 -11.98 11.82 -3.59
CA ILE A 147 -13.15 11.53 -4.42
C ILE A 147 -14.18 12.59 -4.05
N ASP A 148 -14.38 13.52 -4.94
CA ASP A 148 -15.41 14.54 -4.75
C ASP A 148 -16.80 13.87 -4.80
N MET A 149 -17.49 13.89 -3.68
CA MET A 149 -18.89 13.47 -3.60
C MET A 149 -19.76 14.65 -4.03
N LEU A 150 -19.75 14.94 -5.34
CA LEU A 150 -20.28 16.17 -5.95
C LEU A 150 -21.76 16.42 -5.70
N GLU A 151 -22.53 15.41 -5.27
CA GLU A 151 -23.98 15.49 -5.12
C GLU A 151 -24.46 15.43 -3.67
N CYS A 152 -23.54 15.40 -2.69
CA CYS A 152 -23.94 15.21 -1.29
C CYS A 152 -23.05 16.02 -0.33
N THR A 153 -23.68 16.82 0.51
CA THR A 153 -22.99 17.57 1.57
C THR A 153 -22.63 16.63 2.73
N PHE A 154 -21.69 17.06 3.59
CA PHE A 154 -21.31 16.30 4.77
C PHE A 154 -22.53 16.09 5.71
N ASP A 155 -23.35 17.10 5.92
CA ASP A 155 -24.52 17.01 6.80
C ASP A 155 -25.59 16.05 6.25
N GLU A 156 -25.79 16.03 4.93
CA GLU A 156 -26.68 15.06 4.28
C GLU A 156 -26.15 13.63 4.43
N LEU A 157 -24.83 13.41 4.26
CA LEU A 157 -24.24 12.08 4.48
C LEU A 157 -24.33 11.65 5.93
N LYS A 158 -24.06 12.57 6.86
CA LYS A 158 -24.16 12.30 8.29
C LYS A 158 -25.57 11.88 8.72
N GLY A 159 -26.60 12.47 8.11
CA GLY A 159 -28.00 12.12 8.36
C GLY A 159 -28.43 10.77 7.78
N LYS A 160 -27.64 10.14 6.90
CA LYS A 160 -27.93 8.84 6.30
C LYS A 160 -27.41 7.69 7.14
N GLU A 161 -28.11 6.55 7.08
CA GLU A 161 -27.60 5.28 7.60
C GLU A 161 -26.36 4.82 6.83
N ILE A 162 -25.47 4.07 7.47
CA ILE A 162 -24.19 3.64 6.91
C ILE A 162 -24.32 2.89 5.57
N TYR A 163 -25.39 2.13 5.40
CA TYR A 163 -25.71 1.43 4.16
C TYR A 163 -25.98 2.41 3.02
N GLU A 164 -26.76 3.45 3.26
CA GLU A 164 -27.08 4.48 2.25
C GLU A 164 -25.85 5.34 1.93
N ARG A 165 -25.02 5.65 2.94
CA ARG A 165 -23.70 6.30 2.71
C ARG A 165 -22.82 5.44 1.79
N SER A 166 -22.77 4.14 2.03
CA SER A 166 -22.00 3.20 1.18
C SER A 166 -22.49 3.24 -0.27
N LYS A 167 -23.79 3.28 -0.50
CA LYS A 167 -24.34 3.40 -1.86
C LYS A 167 -23.91 4.69 -2.55
N GLU A 168 -24.03 5.83 -1.88
CA GLU A 168 -23.62 7.12 -2.43
C GLU A 168 -22.12 7.10 -2.78
N TYR A 169 -21.31 6.54 -1.87
CA TYR A 169 -19.88 6.37 -2.10
C TYR A 169 -19.61 5.54 -3.37
N PHE A 170 -20.21 4.35 -3.49
CA PHE A 170 -19.98 3.49 -4.66
C PHE A 170 -20.54 4.06 -5.97
N LYS A 171 -21.58 4.89 -5.93
CA LYS A 171 -22.01 5.66 -7.10
C LYS A 171 -20.92 6.63 -7.55
N CYS A 172 -20.34 7.40 -6.63
CA CYS A 172 -19.24 8.31 -6.93
C CYS A 172 -18.04 7.60 -7.52
N ILE A 173 -17.64 6.45 -6.94
CA ILE A 173 -16.56 5.61 -7.48
C ILE A 173 -16.89 5.12 -8.89
N SER A 174 -18.12 4.69 -9.16
CA SER A 174 -18.49 4.17 -10.48
C SER A 174 -18.35 5.22 -11.59
N VAL A 175 -18.65 6.47 -11.27
CA VAL A 175 -18.46 7.61 -12.19
C VAL A 175 -16.96 7.93 -12.37
N ASN A 176 -16.18 7.79 -11.30
CA ASN A 176 -14.75 8.10 -11.25
C ASN A 176 -13.83 6.88 -11.46
N GLN A 177 -14.35 5.78 -12.00
CA GLN A 177 -13.62 4.50 -12.16
C GLN A 177 -12.27 4.62 -12.89
N ARG A 178 -12.11 5.66 -13.72
CA ARG A 178 -10.84 5.94 -14.41
C ARG A 178 -9.74 6.40 -13.46
N ASN A 179 -10.11 6.96 -12.31
CA ASN A 179 -9.19 7.57 -11.34
C ASN A 179 -8.76 6.60 -10.23
N VAL A 180 -9.40 5.41 -10.15
CA VAL A 180 -9.12 4.40 -9.12
C VAL A 180 -8.55 3.10 -9.70
N LYS A 181 -7.91 3.18 -10.85
CA LYS A 181 -7.29 2.02 -11.52
C LYS A 181 -6.16 1.43 -10.70
N VAL A 182 -5.94 0.16 -10.93
CA VAL A 182 -4.81 -0.59 -10.37
C VAL A 182 -3.49 0.10 -10.73
N LEU A 183 -2.62 0.26 -9.74
CA LEU A 183 -1.31 0.90 -9.90
C LEU A 183 -0.23 -0.16 -10.15
N SER A 184 0.72 0.16 -11.05
CA SER A 184 1.88 -0.70 -11.26
C SER A 184 2.65 -0.89 -9.93
N PRO A 185 3.08 -2.11 -9.60
CA PRO A 185 3.12 -3.35 -10.37
C PRO A 185 1.98 -4.35 -10.08
N ALA A 186 0.84 -3.89 -9.59
CA ALA A 186 -0.26 -4.75 -9.16
C ALA A 186 -0.95 -5.52 -10.32
N GLU A 187 -0.59 -5.23 -11.57
CA GLU A 187 -1.02 -5.96 -12.76
C GLU A 187 -0.17 -7.21 -13.06
N ASN A 188 0.75 -7.60 -12.15
CA ASN A 188 1.51 -8.85 -12.24
C ASN A 188 0.58 -10.08 -12.26
N ILE A 189 1.08 -11.22 -12.77
CA ILE A 189 0.30 -12.45 -12.94
C ILE A 189 0.78 -13.56 -11.98
N ASN A 190 2.08 -13.60 -11.70
CA ASN A 190 2.71 -14.66 -10.88
C ASN A 190 2.81 -14.29 -9.39
N GLY A 191 2.34 -13.12 -9.01
CA GLY A 191 2.20 -12.71 -7.62
C GLY A 191 0.74 -12.69 -7.19
N LEU A 192 0.51 -12.28 -5.97
CA LEU A 192 -0.81 -12.12 -5.36
C LEU A 192 -1.04 -10.64 -5.08
N THR A 193 -2.02 -10.05 -5.74
CA THR A 193 -2.39 -8.64 -5.53
C THR A 193 -3.45 -8.52 -4.46
N ILE A 194 -3.18 -7.71 -3.44
CA ILE A 194 -4.05 -7.52 -2.28
C ILE A 194 -4.61 -6.11 -2.25
N GLY A 195 -5.93 -6.01 -2.17
CA GLY A 195 -6.66 -4.78 -1.90
C GLY A 195 -7.03 -4.65 -0.43
N ALA A 196 -7.44 -3.44 -0.03
CA ALA A 196 -7.84 -3.14 1.33
C ALA A 196 -9.36 -3.25 1.51
N LEU A 197 -9.80 -3.97 2.55
CA LEU A 197 -11.17 -3.85 3.09
C LEU A 197 -11.23 -2.70 4.08
N TYR A 198 -12.38 -2.07 4.15
CA TYR A 198 -12.74 -1.09 5.15
C TYR A 198 -13.08 -1.81 6.46
N ASP A 199 -12.07 -2.32 7.13
CA ASP A 199 -12.20 -3.13 8.34
C ASP A 199 -10.92 -3.05 9.20
N ASP A 200 -11.09 -3.00 10.51
CA ASP A 200 -10.04 -3.07 11.53
C ASP A 200 -10.62 -3.60 12.85
N TYR A 201 -9.75 -3.72 13.86
CA TYR A 201 -10.12 -4.10 15.22
C TYR A 201 -10.19 -2.89 16.18
N CYS A 202 -10.20 -1.67 15.63
CA CYS A 202 -10.29 -0.47 16.42
C CYS A 202 -11.74 -0.21 16.84
N ASP A 203 -11.94 0.07 18.13
CA ASP A 203 -13.23 0.41 18.70
C ASP A 203 -13.36 1.94 18.76
N ILE A 204 -13.59 2.54 17.61
CA ILE A 204 -13.72 3.99 17.46
C ILE A 204 -15.11 4.28 16.90
N ASP A 205 -15.82 5.19 17.55
CA ASP A 205 -17.14 5.65 17.14
C ASP A 205 -17.08 6.92 16.28
N GLU A 206 -18.16 7.15 15.54
CA GLU A 206 -18.39 8.38 14.80
C GLU A 206 -18.61 9.56 15.78
N ASN A 207 -18.29 10.75 15.32
CA ASN A 207 -18.55 11.98 16.06
C ASN A 207 -19.13 13.07 15.15
N SER A 208 -19.39 14.27 15.72
CA SER A 208 -20.01 15.37 14.98
C SER A 208 -19.20 15.91 13.81
N ARG A 209 -17.90 15.62 13.74
CA ARG A 209 -16.95 16.13 12.73
C ARG A 209 -16.36 15.06 11.82
N ALA A 210 -16.55 13.78 12.16
CA ALA A 210 -15.96 12.67 11.43
C ALA A 210 -16.90 11.45 11.45
N ILE A 211 -17.25 10.97 10.28
CA ILE A 211 -18.16 9.84 10.08
C ILE A 211 -17.50 8.77 9.22
N PHE A 212 -17.93 7.53 9.35
CA PHE A 212 -17.54 6.48 8.43
C PHE A 212 -18.28 6.62 7.09
N ALA A 213 -17.55 6.44 6.01
CA ALA A 213 -18.10 6.54 4.67
C ALA A 213 -18.80 5.27 4.21
N VAL A 214 -18.24 4.14 4.62
CA VAL A 214 -18.57 2.83 4.06
C VAL A 214 -18.80 1.86 5.20
N GLN A 215 -19.69 0.92 4.97
CA GLN A 215 -19.95 -0.17 5.90
C GLN A 215 -18.71 -1.06 6.05
N LYS A 216 -18.44 -1.52 7.27
CA LYS A 216 -17.37 -2.45 7.59
C LYS A 216 -17.47 -3.72 6.74
N GLY A 217 -16.32 -4.16 6.21
CA GLY A 217 -16.22 -5.35 5.35
C GLY A 217 -16.40 -5.09 3.85
N LEU A 218 -16.69 -3.85 3.43
CA LEU A 218 -16.70 -3.47 2.02
C LEU A 218 -15.28 -3.04 1.57
N PRO A 219 -15.00 -2.98 0.25
CA PRO A 219 -13.74 -2.44 -0.24
C PRO A 219 -13.44 -1.05 0.32
N SER A 220 -12.19 -0.82 0.70
CA SER A 220 -11.77 0.47 1.25
C SER A 220 -11.85 1.57 0.18
N PRO A 221 -12.31 2.76 0.55
CA PRO A 221 -12.39 3.90 -0.34
C PRO A 221 -11.11 4.29 -1.07
N ILE A 222 -9.98 3.98 -0.49
CA ILE A 222 -8.69 4.32 -1.04
C ILE A 222 -8.04 3.18 -1.83
N SER A 223 -8.59 1.97 -1.75
CA SER A 223 -8.04 0.81 -2.46
C SER A 223 -8.31 0.88 -3.95
N SER A 224 -7.29 0.63 -4.74
CA SER A 224 -7.46 0.41 -6.18
C SER A 224 -8.15 -0.92 -6.45
N TYR A 225 -9.02 -0.94 -7.44
CA TYR A 225 -9.65 -2.17 -7.93
C TYR A 225 -10.17 -1.98 -9.35
N GLY A 226 -10.35 -3.06 -10.08
CA GLY A 226 -10.92 -3.02 -11.42
C GLY A 226 -10.33 -4.06 -12.36
N LYS A 227 -10.27 -3.71 -13.63
CA LYS A 227 -9.66 -4.57 -14.66
C LYS A 227 -8.15 -4.41 -14.64
N GLY A 228 -7.46 -5.48 -14.32
CA GLY A 228 -6.02 -5.65 -14.46
C GLY A 228 -5.60 -5.95 -15.91
N TYR A 229 -4.39 -6.50 -16.06
CA TYR A 229 -3.85 -6.89 -17.36
C TYR A 229 -4.78 -7.91 -18.06
N ARG A 230 -5.05 -7.71 -19.36
CA ARG A 230 -5.98 -8.52 -20.17
C ARG A 230 -7.37 -8.68 -19.57
N SER A 231 -7.85 -7.68 -18.86
CA SER A 231 -9.17 -7.66 -18.19
C SER A 231 -9.34 -8.67 -17.05
N ILE A 232 -8.26 -9.19 -16.49
CA ILE A 232 -8.29 -9.96 -15.24
C ILE A 232 -8.79 -9.03 -14.13
N ILE A 233 -9.67 -9.52 -13.28
CA ILE A 233 -10.15 -8.76 -12.12
C ILE A 233 -9.02 -8.65 -11.10
N THR A 234 -8.74 -7.43 -10.67
CA THR A 234 -7.70 -7.12 -9.69
C THR A 234 -8.30 -6.20 -8.61
N PRO A 235 -7.99 -6.39 -7.34
CA PRO A 235 -7.04 -7.34 -6.76
C PRO A 235 -7.56 -8.79 -6.72
N ASP A 236 -6.64 -9.75 -6.49
CA ASP A 236 -6.98 -11.18 -6.34
C ASP A 236 -7.75 -11.43 -5.04
N LEU A 237 -7.36 -10.73 -3.99
CA LEU A 237 -7.95 -10.81 -2.66
C LEU A 237 -8.07 -9.43 -2.02
N PHE A 238 -9.00 -9.32 -1.08
CA PHE A 238 -9.08 -8.20 -0.17
C PHE A 238 -8.78 -8.64 1.26
N TYR A 239 -8.06 -7.80 2.01
CA TYR A 239 -7.80 -8.02 3.43
C TYR A 239 -7.97 -6.72 4.23
N ARG A 240 -8.10 -6.81 5.55
CA ARG A 240 -8.32 -5.66 6.44
C ARG A 240 -7.24 -4.59 6.20
N GLY A 241 -7.67 -3.40 5.84
CA GLY A 241 -6.79 -2.28 5.48
C GLY A 241 -6.99 -1.03 6.33
N GLY A 242 -7.77 -1.15 7.41
CA GLY A 242 -8.12 -0.02 8.26
C GLY A 242 -9.35 0.73 7.77
N ARG A 243 -9.87 1.62 8.63
CA ARG A 243 -11.00 2.49 8.32
C ARG A 243 -10.57 3.94 8.32
N LYS A 244 -11.09 4.72 7.41
CA LYS A 244 -10.89 6.16 7.35
C LYS A 244 -12.18 6.90 7.60
N PHE A 245 -12.07 8.07 8.22
CA PHE A 245 -13.20 8.97 8.39
C PHE A 245 -13.34 9.91 7.21
N ILE A 246 -14.56 10.32 6.94
CA ILE A 246 -14.86 11.52 6.17
C ILE A 246 -15.06 12.67 7.15
N SER A 247 -14.47 13.81 6.86
CA SER A 247 -14.70 15.04 7.62
C SER A 247 -15.40 16.09 6.74
N GLY A 248 -16.26 16.90 7.35
CA GLY A 248 -16.77 18.12 6.75
C GLY A 248 -15.69 19.19 6.73
N THR A 249 -15.54 19.89 5.59
CA THR A 249 -14.72 21.11 5.50
C THR A 249 -15.61 22.34 5.61
N TRP A 250 -14.98 23.52 5.85
CA TRP A 250 -15.69 24.80 5.97
C TRP A 250 -16.55 25.17 4.73
N ASN A 251 -16.39 24.49 3.61
CA ASN A 251 -17.12 24.70 2.38
C ASN A 251 -18.13 23.58 2.05
N ASP A 252 -18.62 22.85 3.06
CA ASP A 252 -19.58 21.74 2.91
C ASP A 252 -19.15 20.60 1.95
N GLN A 253 -17.90 20.58 1.50
CA GLN A 253 -17.38 19.48 0.69
C GLN A 253 -16.83 18.36 1.60
N CYS A 254 -17.23 17.13 1.30
CA CYS A 254 -16.71 15.95 1.98
C CYS A 254 -15.27 15.71 1.54
N LYS A 255 -14.33 15.70 2.48
CA LYS A 255 -12.93 15.33 2.24
C LYS A 255 -12.52 14.20 3.16
N TRP A 256 -11.67 13.33 2.64
CA TRP A 256 -11.04 12.29 3.45
C TRP A 256 -10.05 12.93 4.42
N LEU A 257 -10.08 12.50 5.68
CA LEU A 257 -9.00 12.82 6.61
C LEU A 257 -7.73 12.09 6.12
N GLN A 258 -6.72 12.84 5.76
CA GLN A 258 -5.38 12.28 5.56
C GLN A 258 -4.87 11.81 6.93
N SER A 259 -4.54 10.54 7.01
CA SER A 259 -3.89 9.94 8.19
C SER A 259 -2.40 10.20 8.14
#